data_aed8e8593ae0fc5aaa3861635203a798
#
_entry.id   aed8e8593ae0fc5aaa3861635203a798
#
_cell.length_a   1.000
_cell.length_b   1.000
_cell.length_c   1.000
_cell.angle_alpha   90.00
_cell.angle_beta   90.00
_cell.angle_gamma   90.00
#
_symmetry.space_group_name_H-M   'P 1'
#
loop_
_entity.id
_entity.type
_entity.pdbx_description
1 polymer ?
#
loop_
_entity_poly.entity_id
_entity_poly.type
_entity_poly.pdbx_seq_one_letter_code
_entity_poly.pdbx_strand_id
1 'polypeptide(L)'
;RADRNDGLQGMPLAMPANAVDRPSQRAGEVASAGRGSKSKPRENFHPTVKPTDLMRYLCRLVTPPGGVVLDPFMGSGSTLKAAELEGFSAIGIELDADYIEIARRRIASDAPLFAEVTA
;
A
#
# COMPACT_ATOMS: atom_id res chain seq x y z
N ARG A 1 -43.84 -25.30 -41.98
CA ARG A 1 -43.45 -25.01 -40.56
C ARG A 1 -42.21 -25.79 -40.28
N ALA A 2 -41.08 -25.10 -40.25
CA ALA A 2 -39.80 -25.67 -39.97
C ALA A 2 -39.61 -25.70 -38.44
N ASP A 3 -39.42 -26.90 -37.92
CA ASP A 3 -38.97 -27.15 -36.55
C ASP A 3 -37.53 -26.66 -36.42
N ARG A 4 -37.35 -25.65 -35.57
CA ARG A 4 -36.02 -25.19 -35.11
C ARG A 4 -35.77 -25.74 -33.71
N ASN A 5 -35.33 -26.99 -33.65
CA ASN A 5 -34.95 -27.59 -32.38
C ASN A 5 -33.75 -28.51 -32.50
N ASP A 6 -32.83 -28.21 -33.42
CA ASP A 6 -31.58 -28.95 -33.57
C ASP A 6 -30.41 -28.05 -33.19
N GLY A 7 -29.95 -28.15 -31.92
CA GLY A 7 -28.73 -27.43 -31.56
C GLY A 7 -28.28 -27.45 -30.11
N LEU A 8 -28.96 -28.15 -29.24
CA LEU A 8 -28.51 -28.21 -27.81
C LEU A 8 -28.39 -29.64 -27.27
N GLN A 9 -27.93 -30.57 -28.11
CA GLN A 9 -27.53 -31.89 -27.62
C GLN A 9 -26.00 -31.99 -27.69
N GLY A 10 -25.37 -32.10 -26.52
CA GLY A 10 -23.99 -32.56 -26.46
C GLY A 10 -22.96 -31.66 -25.80
N MET A 11 -23.30 -30.93 -24.74
CA MET A 11 -22.26 -30.53 -23.80
C MET A 11 -22.27 -31.50 -22.62
N PRO A 12 -21.24 -32.36 -22.48
CA PRO A 12 -21.08 -33.13 -21.25
C PRO A 12 -20.67 -32.16 -20.13
N LEU A 13 -21.52 -32.03 -19.13
CA LEU A 13 -21.18 -31.47 -17.85
C LEU A 13 -20.29 -32.46 -17.10
N ALA A 14 -19.09 -32.68 -17.58
CA ALA A 14 -18.06 -33.41 -16.85
C ALA A 14 -17.21 -32.40 -16.12
N MET A 15 -17.49 -32.19 -14.85
CA MET A 15 -16.54 -31.61 -13.92
C MET A 15 -15.28 -32.46 -13.88
N PRO A 16 -14.06 -31.89 -13.95
CA PRO A 16 -12.84 -32.66 -13.84
C PRO A 16 -12.75 -33.32 -12.47
N ALA A 17 -12.58 -34.60 -12.46
CA ALA A 17 -12.55 -35.50 -11.28
C ALA A 17 -11.29 -35.33 -10.40
N ASN A 18 -10.59 -34.20 -10.48
CA ASN A 18 -9.30 -34.00 -9.77
C ASN A 18 -9.42 -33.18 -8.49
N ALA A 19 -10.63 -32.94 -8.01
CA ALA A 19 -10.84 -32.20 -6.77
C ALA A 19 -10.91 -33.06 -5.50
N VAL A 20 -10.73 -34.38 -5.57
CA VAL A 20 -11.04 -35.27 -4.45
C VAL A 20 -9.87 -36.12 -3.94
N ASP A 21 -8.64 -35.79 -4.33
CA ASP A 21 -7.51 -36.54 -3.76
C ASP A 21 -6.42 -35.61 -3.27
N ARG A 22 -6.74 -34.88 -2.18
CA ARG A 22 -5.70 -34.35 -1.29
C ARG A 22 -5.58 -35.36 -0.14
N PRO A 23 -4.49 -36.12 -0.06
CA PRO A 23 -4.23 -36.92 1.14
C PRO A 23 -4.13 -35.97 2.33
N SER A 24 -4.94 -36.20 3.34
CA SER A 24 -4.81 -35.57 4.65
C SER A 24 -3.42 -35.88 5.18
N GLN A 25 -2.51 -34.93 5.05
CA GLN A 25 -1.21 -35.04 5.71
C GLN A 25 -1.47 -34.97 7.22
N ARG A 26 -1.31 -36.13 7.83
CA ARG A 26 -1.24 -36.32 9.29
C ARG A 26 -0.27 -35.27 9.85
N ALA A 27 -0.71 -34.70 10.97
CA ALA A 27 0.16 -33.97 11.90
C ALA A 27 1.38 -34.85 12.24
N GLY A 28 2.48 -34.56 11.57
CA GLY A 28 3.81 -35.03 11.90
C GLY A 28 4.62 -33.82 12.30
N GLU A 29 5.19 -33.88 13.49
CA GLU A 29 6.12 -32.98 14.13
C GLU A 29 6.82 -32.02 13.15
N VAL A 30 6.36 -30.78 13.11
CA VAL A 30 7.16 -29.68 12.59
C VAL A 30 8.15 -29.29 13.69
N ALA A 31 9.36 -29.83 13.57
CA ALA A 31 10.52 -29.24 14.24
C ALA A 31 10.45 -27.75 13.99
N SER A 32 10.28 -26.97 15.05
CA SER A 32 10.32 -25.52 15.07
C SER A 32 11.75 -25.06 14.73
N ALA A 33 12.10 -25.11 13.44
CA ALA A 33 13.22 -24.33 12.94
C ALA A 33 12.77 -22.88 13.04
N GLY A 34 13.11 -22.24 14.16
CA GLY A 34 12.96 -20.83 14.41
C GLY A 34 13.69 -20.03 13.33
N ARG A 35 13.03 -19.79 12.21
CA ARG A 35 13.37 -18.65 11.35
C ARG A 35 12.91 -17.41 12.11
N GLY A 36 13.75 -16.96 13.03
CA GLY A 36 13.73 -15.62 13.53
C GLY A 36 13.86 -14.68 12.33
N SER A 37 12.74 -14.33 11.74
CA SER A 37 12.67 -13.15 10.89
C SER A 37 13.07 -12.00 11.80
N LYS A 38 14.32 -11.57 11.72
CA LYS A 38 14.77 -10.31 12.28
C LYS A 38 13.98 -9.24 11.53
N SER A 39 12.81 -8.90 12.07
CA SER A 39 12.07 -7.72 11.62
C SER A 39 13.03 -6.55 11.76
N LYS A 40 13.33 -5.89 10.64
CA LYS A 40 14.08 -4.63 10.68
C LYS A 40 13.39 -3.71 11.67
N PRO A 41 14.15 -2.98 12.51
CA PRO A 41 13.56 -2.03 13.43
C PRO A 41 12.59 -1.14 12.61
N ARG A 42 11.35 -1.00 13.06
CA ARG A 42 10.41 -0.05 12.44
C ARG A 42 10.95 1.34 12.75
N GLU A 43 11.46 2.01 11.75
CA GLU A 43 11.97 3.39 11.88
C GLU A 43 10.86 4.41 12.18
N ASN A 44 9.62 3.99 12.16
CA ASN A 44 8.47 4.86 12.36
C ASN A 44 7.56 4.34 13.47
N PHE A 45 7.59 5.01 14.60
CA PHE A 45 6.85 4.67 15.81
C PHE A 45 5.43 5.31 15.85
N HIS A 46 5.06 6.11 14.86
CA HIS A 46 3.74 6.75 14.88
C HIS A 46 2.65 5.70 14.66
N PRO A 47 1.64 5.59 15.56
CA PRO A 47 0.65 4.53 15.54
C PRO A 47 -0.28 4.57 14.32
N THR A 48 -0.39 5.70 13.63
CA THR A 48 -1.34 5.93 12.53
C THR A 48 -0.68 6.31 11.22
N VAL A 49 0.47 5.69 10.90
CA VAL A 49 1.14 5.91 9.61
C VAL A 49 0.25 5.42 8.47
N LYS A 50 -0.09 6.32 7.58
CA LYS A 50 -0.90 6.01 6.41
C LYS A 50 -0.03 5.52 5.24
N PRO A 51 -0.53 4.57 4.42
CA PRO A 51 0.19 4.12 3.21
C PRO A 51 0.46 5.29 2.27
N THR A 52 1.71 5.44 1.84
CA THR A 52 2.11 6.54 0.95
C THR A 52 1.36 6.51 -0.38
N ASP A 53 1.14 5.32 -0.97
CA ASP A 53 0.44 5.19 -2.24
C ASP A 53 -1.03 5.65 -2.17
N LEU A 54 -1.71 5.38 -1.05
CA LEU A 54 -3.05 5.90 -0.81
C LEU A 54 -3.04 7.43 -0.75
N MET A 55 -2.09 8.01 -0.02
CA MET A 55 -1.98 9.46 0.11
C MET A 55 -1.64 10.12 -1.23
N ARG A 56 -0.78 9.50 -2.05
CA ARG A 56 -0.48 9.96 -3.43
C ARG A 56 -1.74 10.01 -4.28
N TYR A 57 -2.53 8.94 -4.26
CA TYR A 57 -3.80 8.88 -4.98
C TYR A 57 -4.74 10.02 -4.55
N LEU A 58 -4.89 10.24 -3.24
CA LEU A 58 -5.74 11.30 -2.70
C LEU A 58 -5.22 12.69 -3.07
N CYS A 59 -3.93 12.95 -2.99
CA CYS A 59 -3.33 14.22 -3.41
C CYS A 59 -3.66 14.52 -4.89
N ARG A 60 -3.49 13.54 -5.79
CA ARG A 60 -3.83 13.71 -7.20
C ARG A 60 -5.31 13.96 -7.45
N LEU A 61 -6.17 13.36 -6.63
CA LEU A 61 -7.62 13.50 -6.78
C LEU A 61 -8.12 14.89 -6.44
N VAL A 62 -7.55 15.54 -5.41
CA VAL A 62 -8.10 16.78 -4.85
C VAL A 62 -7.26 18.02 -5.14
N THR A 63 -6.01 17.86 -5.58
CA THR A 63 -5.09 18.99 -5.78
C THR A 63 -4.93 19.28 -7.27
N PRO A 64 -5.25 20.49 -7.73
CA PRO A 64 -5.01 20.89 -9.12
C PRO A 64 -3.50 21.01 -9.42
N PRO A 65 -3.09 20.96 -10.70
CA PRO A 65 -1.69 21.17 -11.09
C PRO A 65 -1.15 22.49 -10.52
N GLY A 66 0.05 22.43 -9.88
CA GLY A 66 0.67 23.58 -9.22
C GLY A 66 0.01 23.96 -7.88
N GLY A 67 -0.94 23.19 -7.40
CA GLY A 67 -1.59 23.42 -6.11
C GLY A 67 -0.69 23.10 -4.91
N VAL A 68 -1.13 23.55 -3.73
CA VAL A 68 -0.45 23.32 -2.44
C VAL A 68 -1.29 22.44 -1.56
N VAL A 69 -0.68 21.37 -1.02
CA VAL A 69 -1.31 20.48 -0.06
C VAL A 69 -1.03 20.99 1.35
N LEU A 70 -2.07 21.20 2.15
CA LEU A 70 -1.95 21.54 3.56
C LEU A 70 -2.37 20.36 4.44
N ASP A 71 -1.48 19.94 5.33
CA ASP A 71 -1.78 18.95 6.37
C ASP A 71 -1.55 19.54 7.75
N PRO A 72 -2.61 19.98 8.46
CA PRO A 72 -2.49 20.62 9.77
C PRO A 72 -2.17 19.64 10.91
N PHE A 73 -2.13 18.35 10.65
CA PHE A 73 -1.82 17.29 11.61
C PHE A 73 -0.90 16.23 10.97
N MET A 74 0.23 16.70 10.46
CA MET A 74 1.06 15.88 9.55
C MET A 74 1.66 14.62 10.20
N GLY A 75 1.84 14.59 11.52
CA GLY A 75 2.45 13.48 12.23
C GLY A 75 3.82 13.14 11.64
N SER A 76 3.98 11.90 11.21
CA SER A 76 5.21 11.43 10.56
C SER A 76 5.32 11.80 9.06
N GLY A 77 4.51 12.72 8.56
CA GLY A 77 4.65 13.33 7.24
C GLY A 77 4.22 12.48 6.04
N SER A 78 3.30 11.54 6.21
CA SER A 78 2.86 10.67 5.09
C SER A 78 2.20 11.45 3.95
N THR A 79 1.42 12.49 4.27
CA THR A 79 0.78 13.35 3.27
C THR A 79 1.81 14.20 2.54
N LEU A 80 2.76 14.79 3.26
CA LEU A 80 3.79 15.65 2.69
C LEU A 80 4.70 14.86 1.75
N LYS A 81 5.14 13.68 2.19
CA LYS A 81 5.91 12.76 1.36
C LYS A 81 5.17 12.40 0.08
N ALA A 82 3.87 12.12 0.17
CA ALA A 82 3.04 11.79 -0.97
C ALA A 82 2.89 12.97 -1.95
N ALA A 83 2.68 14.18 -1.42
CA ALA A 83 2.60 15.39 -2.22
C ALA A 83 3.91 15.67 -2.97
N GLU A 84 5.04 15.55 -2.32
CA GLU A 84 6.38 15.68 -2.91
C GLU A 84 6.58 14.70 -4.06
N LEU A 85 6.26 13.42 -3.86
CA LEU A 85 6.36 12.38 -4.90
C LEU A 85 5.45 12.64 -6.11
N GLU A 86 4.38 13.41 -5.94
CA GLU A 86 3.46 13.80 -7.03
C GLU A 86 3.80 15.18 -7.61
N GLY A 87 4.86 15.84 -7.13
CA GLY A 87 5.30 17.14 -7.62
C GLY A 87 4.45 18.32 -7.13
N PHE A 88 3.71 18.16 -6.03
CA PHE A 88 2.98 19.24 -5.39
C PHE A 88 3.83 19.90 -4.30
N SER A 89 3.63 21.21 -4.10
CA SER A 89 4.10 21.87 -2.88
C SER A 89 3.26 21.41 -1.69
N ALA A 90 3.88 21.31 -0.51
CA ALA A 90 3.16 20.88 0.70
C ALA A 90 3.56 21.71 1.93
N ILE A 91 2.59 21.92 2.81
CA ILE A 91 2.78 22.57 4.11
C ILE A 91 2.24 21.60 5.17
N GLY A 92 3.08 21.24 6.14
CA GLY A 92 2.70 20.40 7.26
C GLY A 92 2.81 21.15 8.57
N ILE A 93 1.88 20.92 9.48
CA ILE A 93 1.89 21.45 10.85
C ILE A 93 1.90 20.27 11.80
N GLU A 94 2.81 20.31 12.76
CA GLU A 94 2.93 19.28 13.81
C GLU A 94 3.35 19.96 15.12
N LEU A 95 2.77 19.52 16.21
CA LEU A 95 3.07 20.05 17.53
C LEU A 95 4.30 19.39 18.15
N ASP A 96 4.51 18.12 17.86
CA ASP A 96 5.60 17.33 18.41
C ASP A 96 6.86 17.46 17.55
N ALA A 97 7.93 17.98 18.14
CA ALA A 97 9.20 18.19 17.46
C ALA A 97 9.85 16.89 16.98
N ASP A 98 9.66 15.78 17.70
CA ASP A 98 10.20 14.48 17.31
C ASP A 98 9.53 13.97 16.02
N TYR A 99 8.23 14.18 15.88
CA TYR A 99 7.52 13.86 14.64
C TYR A 99 7.91 14.75 13.47
N ILE A 100 8.20 16.03 13.71
CA ILE A 100 8.73 16.93 12.67
C ILE A 100 10.04 16.36 12.11
N GLU A 101 10.94 15.95 12.99
CA GLU A 101 12.23 15.39 12.58
C GLU A 101 12.08 14.06 11.82
N ILE A 102 11.19 13.19 12.26
CA ILE A 102 10.83 11.95 11.55
C ILE A 102 10.28 12.26 10.17
N ALA A 103 9.37 13.23 10.07
CA ALA A 103 8.78 13.64 8.80
C ALA A 103 9.83 14.16 7.83
N ARG A 104 10.74 15.04 8.29
CA ARG A 104 11.85 15.56 7.47
C ARG A 104 12.72 14.46 6.91
N ARG A 105 13.15 13.51 7.74
CA ARG A 105 13.97 12.37 7.29
C ARG A 105 13.24 11.51 6.26
N ARG A 106 11.96 11.25 6.47
CA ARG A 106 11.14 10.47 5.54
C ARG A 106 10.93 11.14 4.19
N ILE A 107 10.74 12.45 4.18
CA ILE A 107 10.59 13.23 2.95
C ILE A 107 11.95 13.27 2.23
N ALA A 108 13.02 13.62 2.93
CA ALA A 108 14.35 13.71 2.35
C ALA A 108 14.88 12.37 1.79
N SER A 109 14.51 11.23 2.38
CA SER A 109 14.96 9.91 1.90
C SER A 109 14.43 9.54 0.52
N ASP A 110 13.29 10.12 0.11
CA ASP A 110 12.63 9.80 -1.16
C ASP A 110 12.51 11.04 -2.07
N ALA A 111 13.04 12.20 -1.61
CA ALA A 111 13.05 13.42 -2.41
C ALA A 111 13.90 13.22 -3.67
N PRO A 112 13.48 13.75 -4.83
CA PRO A 112 14.33 13.80 -6.00
C PRO A 112 15.63 14.53 -5.68
N LEU A 113 16.72 14.18 -6.37
CA LEU A 113 18.10 14.67 -6.12
C LEU A 113 18.25 16.21 -6.04
N PHE A 114 17.22 16.95 -6.44
CA PHE A 114 17.21 18.43 -6.54
C PHE A 114 16.08 19.09 -5.75
N ALA A 115 15.38 18.36 -4.87
CA ALA A 115 14.34 18.95 -4.04
C ALA A 115 14.98 19.63 -2.81
N GLU A 116 14.85 20.95 -2.70
CA GLU A 116 15.24 21.68 -1.50
C GLU A 116 14.14 21.54 -0.43
N VAL A 117 14.46 20.88 0.68
CA VAL A 117 13.62 20.89 1.87
C VAL A 117 13.99 22.10 2.71
N THR A 118 13.28 23.21 2.52
CA THR A 118 13.41 24.40 3.38
C THR A 118 12.69 24.17 4.70
N ALA A 119 13.36 24.51 5.76
CA ALA A 119 12.82 24.49 7.13
C ALA A 119 11.97 25.71 7.43
#